data_0c7c29511dc59cec4d316167e05657bf
#
_entry.id   0c7c29511dc59cec4d316167e05657bf
#
_cell.length_a   1.000
_cell.length_b   1.000
_cell.length_c   1.000
_cell.angle_alpha   90.00
_cell.angle_beta   90.00
_cell.angle_gamma   90.00
#
_symmetry.space_group_name_H-M   'P 1'
#
loop_
_entity.id
_entity.type
_entity.pdbx_description
1 polymer ?
#
loop_
_entity_poly.entity_id
_entity_poly.type
_entity_poly.pdbx_seq_one_letter_code
_entity_poly.pdbx_strand_id
1 'polypeptide(L)'
;IKGWVMDDERLKRGTYLTEKYFDEQLERIREIRASERKFYQKITDLYATAIDYDKNSATTRRFYATVQNKMHYAVHGHTAAELIVERANHTKEHMGLTTWADAPEGKIKKSDVTVAKNYLSQDEMKQLNRMVTAYLDFAENMTLRHIPLTMQDWEKRLNSFIEMFDYGI
;
A
#
# COMPACT_ATOMS: atom_id res chain seq x y z
N ILE A 1 4.82 10.66 14.22
CA ILE A 1 5.50 9.40 13.83
C ILE A 1 6.96 9.75 13.75
N LYS A 2 7.78 9.23 14.68
CA LYS A 2 9.23 9.36 14.58
C LYS A 2 9.66 8.60 13.33
N GLY A 3 10.08 9.33 12.30
CA GLY A 3 10.64 8.73 11.09
C GLY A 3 11.84 7.88 11.48
N TRP A 4 11.87 6.69 10.94
CA TRP A 4 13.03 5.82 11.03
C TRP A 4 14.17 6.50 10.26
N VAL A 5 15.09 7.11 10.95
CA VAL A 5 16.31 7.62 10.35
C VAL A 5 17.27 6.45 10.31
N MET A 6 17.39 5.82 9.14
CA MET A 6 18.52 4.93 8.90
C MET A 6 19.79 5.73 8.97
N ASP A 7 20.78 5.20 9.66
CA ASP A 7 22.11 5.79 9.72
C ASP A 7 22.80 5.63 8.34
N ASP A 8 22.55 6.61 7.48
CA ASP A 8 23.10 6.69 6.12
C ASP A 8 24.62 6.59 6.11
N GLU A 9 25.27 7.05 7.19
CA GLU A 9 26.73 6.93 7.33
C GLU A 9 27.18 5.49 7.57
N ARG A 10 26.38 4.67 8.24
CA ARG A 10 26.64 3.24 8.42
C ARG A 10 26.64 2.49 7.09
N LEU A 11 25.66 2.78 6.23
CA LEU A 11 25.54 2.19 4.90
C LEU A 11 26.70 2.64 3.97
N LYS A 12 27.09 3.91 4.04
CA LYS A 12 28.19 4.46 3.26
C LYS A 12 29.56 3.90 3.66
N ARG A 13 29.73 3.43 4.89
CA ARG A 13 30.98 2.85 5.39
C ARG A 13 31.13 1.36 5.09
N GLY A 14 30.21 0.74 4.32
CA GLY A 14 30.29 -0.68 3.99
C GLY A 14 30.15 -1.62 5.21
N THR A 15 29.55 -1.13 6.30
CA THR A 15 29.28 -1.93 7.48
C THR A 15 28.17 -2.91 7.15
N TYR A 16 28.41 -4.19 7.32
CA TYR A 16 27.40 -5.24 7.15
C TYR A 16 26.17 -4.93 7.99
N LEU A 17 24.98 -5.09 7.39
CA LEU A 17 23.72 -5.00 8.11
C LEU A 17 23.72 -6.06 9.22
N THR A 18 23.51 -5.62 10.45
CA THR A 18 23.58 -6.49 11.64
C THR A 18 22.26 -7.22 11.83
N GLU A 19 22.28 -8.32 12.59
CA GLU A 19 21.09 -9.01 13.10
C GLU A 19 20.10 -8.02 13.70
N LYS A 20 20.59 -7.07 14.49
CA LYS A 20 19.78 -6.03 15.10
C LYS A 20 19.00 -5.20 14.06
N TYR A 21 19.58 -4.90 12.90
CA TYR A 21 18.87 -4.20 11.81
C TYR A 21 17.66 -5.01 11.33
N PHE A 22 17.84 -6.30 11.08
CA PHE A 22 16.77 -7.16 10.60
C PHE A 22 15.70 -7.43 11.65
N ASP A 23 16.07 -7.52 12.92
CA ASP A 23 15.12 -7.62 14.02
C ASP A 23 14.24 -6.37 14.12
N GLU A 24 14.84 -5.18 14.06
CA GLU A 24 14.11 -3.89 14.04
C GLU A 24 13.22 -3.76 12.80
N GLN A 25 13.69 -4.20 11.65
CA GLN A 25 12.92 -4.22 10.40
C GLN A 25 11.70 -5.14 10.50
N LEU A 26 11.88 -6.34 11.04
CA LEU A 26 10.80 -7.30 11.25
C LEU A 26 9.73 -6.76 12.20
N GLU A 27 10.16 -6.14 13.28
CA GLU A 27 9.26 -5.51 14.25
C GLU A 27 8.47 -4.36 13.60
N ARG A 28 9.13 -3.55 12.78
CA ARG A 28 8.49 -2.48 12.00
C ARG A 28 7.43 -3.00 11.03
N ILE A 29 7.70 -4.08 10.33
CA ILE A 29 6.72 -4.72 9.42
C ILE A 29 5.52 -5.23 10.20
N ARG A 30 5.73 -5.82 11.37
CA ARG A 30 4.64 -6.30 12.25
C ARG A 30 3.78 -5.15 12.78
N GLU A 31 4.38 -4.01 13.14
CA GLU A 31 3.64 -2.80 13.50
C GLU A 31 2.78 -2.28 12.35
N ILE A 32 3.32 -2.25 11.12
CA ILE A 32 2.57 -1.87 9.92
C ILE A 32 1.39 -2.81 9.71
N ARG A 33 1.58 -4.12 9.86
CA ARG A 33 0.53 -5.14 9.74
C ARG A 33 -0.60 -4.90 10.74
N ALA A 34 -0.26 -4.65 12.00
CA ALA A 34 -1.22 -4.44 13.08
C ALA A 34 -1.93 -3.09 13.02
N SER A 35 -1.41 -2.13 12.25
CA SER A 35 -1.99 -0.79 12.18
C SER A 35 -3.36 -0.78 11.48
N GLU A 36 -4.24 0.14 11.89
CA GLU A 36 -5.54 0.37 11.23
C GLU A 36 -5.43 1.24 9.97
N ARG A 37 -4.25 1.34 9.39
CA ARG A 37 -4.02 2.13 8.19
C ARG A 37 -4.70 1.53 6.96
N LYS A 38 -5.05 2.40 6.02
CA LYS A 38 -5.58 1.99 4.71
C LYS A 38 -4.56 1.13 3.97
N PHE A 39 -5.03 0.23 3.12
CA PHE A 39 -4.18 -0.73 2.41
C PHE A 39 -2.99 -0.09 1.66
N TYR A 40 -3.22 1.00 0.91
CA TYR A 40 -2.14 1.68 0.18
C TYR A 40 -1.15 2.38 1.12
N GLN A 41 -1.59 2.82 2.31
CA GLN A 41 -0.70 3.42 3.31
C GLN A 41 0.23 2.37 3.92
N LYS A 42 -0.24 1.14 4.09
CA LYS A 42 0.64 0.02 4.52
C LYS A 42 1.74 -0.24 3.50
N ILE A 43 1.42 -0.18 2.21
CA ILE A 43 2.41 -0.34 1.14
C ILE A 43 3.42 0.83 1.12
N THR A 44 2.96 2.07 1.32
CA THR A 44 3.88 3.22 1.40
C THR A 44 4.75 3.19 2.66
N ASP A 45 4.21 2.70 3.77
CA ASP A 45 4.98 2.51 5.00
C ASP A 45 6.08 1.42 4.83
N LEU A 46 5.77 0.34 4.11
CA LEU A 46 6.78 -0.66 3.74
C LEU A 46 7.86 -0.08 2.83
N TYR A 47 7.47 0.69 1.82
CA TYR A 47 8.42 1.37 0.94
C TYR A 47 9.36 2.30 1.72
N ALA A 48 8.84 2.97 2.75
CA ALA A 48 9.63 3.85 3.62
C ALA A 48 10.65 3.10 4.51
N THR A 49 10.62 1.76 4.52
CA THR A 49 11.63 0.94 5.19
C THR A 49 12.84 0.60 4.30
N ALA A 50 12.85 1.06 3.05
CA ALA A 50 13.97 0.84 2.13
C ALA A 50 15.28 1.36 2.71
N ILE A 51 16.38 0.62 2.45
CA ILE A 51 17.70 0.97 2.99
C ILE A 51 18.25 2.31 2.47
N ASP A 52 17.75 2.76 1.32
CA ASP A 52 18.11 4.01 0.65
C ASP A 52 16.94 5.01 0.62
N TYR A 53 15.99 4.88 1.55
CA TYR A 53 14.78 5.70 1.54
C TYR A 53 15.08 7.19 1.59
N ASP A 54 14.58 7.92 0.60
CA ASP A 54 14.57 9.37 0.55
C ASP A 54 13.17 9.87 0.19
N LYS A 55 12.51 10.51 1.16
CA LYS A 55 11.15 11.05 0.99
C LYS A 55 11.05 12.14 -0.08
N ASN A 56 12.17 12.80 -0.41
CA ASN A 56 12.23 13.91 -1.36
C ASN A 56 12.60 13.44 -2.77
N SER A 57 12.98 12.19 -2.95
CA SER A 57 13.37 11.67 -4.26
C SER A 57 12.21 11.68 -5.26
N ALA A 58 12.52 11.82 -6.53
CA ALA A 58 11.54 11.72 -7.61
C ALA A 58 10.89 10.32 -7.64
N THR A 59 11.66 9.28 -7.32
CA THR A 59 11.19 7.89 -7.24
C THR A 59 10.14 7.73 -6.16
N THR A 60 10.36 8.28 -4.96
CA THR A 60 9.40 8.22 -3.85
C THR A 60 8.11 8.95 -4.20
N ARG A 61 8.20 10.15 -4.77
CA ARG A 61 7.00 10.90 -5.20
C ARG A 61 6.19 10.15 -6.24
N ARG A 62 6.86 9.55 -7.24
CA ARG A 62 6.20 8.73 -8.27
C ARG A 62 5.54 7.49 -7.66
N PHE A 63 6.23 6.78 -6.79
CA PHE A 63 5.69 5.60 -6.12
C PHE A 63 4.41 5.92 -5.34
N TYR A 64 4.45 6.97 -4.51
CA TYR A 64 3.29 7.36 -3.71
C TYR A 64 2.10 7.86 -4.54
N ALA A 65 2.37 8.51 -5.66
CA ALA A 65 1.32 8.97 -6.57
C ALA A 65 0.63 7.81 -7.33
N THR A 66 1.31 6.70 -7.53
CA THR A 66 0.81 5.61 -8.38
C THR A 66 0.33 4.38 -7.62
N VAL A 67 0.80 4.17 -6.37
CA VAL A 67 0.52 2.93 -5.63
C VAL A 67 -0.96 2.64 -5.47
N GLN A 68 -1.76 3.63 -5.15
CA GLN A 68 -3.20 3.46 -4.99
C GLN A 68 -3.88 3.00 -6.28
N ASN A 69 -3.57 3.67 -7.39
CA ASN A 69 -4.11 3.30 -8.70
C ASN A 69 -3.70 1.89 -9.13
N LYS A 70 -2.43 1.53 -8.92
CA LYS A 70 -1.93 0.18 -9.21
C LYS A 70 -2.67 -0.89 -8.42
N MET A 71 -2.91 -0.66 -7.14
CA MET A 71 -3.64 -1.60 -6.28
C MET A 71 -5.10 -1.75 -6.70
N HIS A 72 -5.77 -0.66 -7.05
CA HIS A 72 -7.13 -0.70 -7.58
C HIS A 72 -7.17 -1.46 -8.90
N TYR A 73 -6.29 -1.10 -9.82
CA TYR A 73 -6.23 -1.73 -11.14
C TYR A 73 -6.05 -3.26 -11.05
N ALA A 74 -5.21 -3.73 -10.15
CA ALA A 74 -4.97 -5.15 -9.93
C ALA A 74 -6.21 -5.94 -9.48
N VAL A 75 -7.18 -5.28 -8.86
CA VAL A 75 -8.38 -5.95 -8.32
C VAL A 75 -9.57 -5.93 -9.29
N HIS A 76 -9.75 -4.83 -10.02
CA HIS A 76 -10.95 -4.65 -10.85
C HIS A 76 -10.68 -4.01 -12.21
N GLY A 77 -9.42 -3.87 -12.62
CA GLY A 77 -9.04 -3.38 -13.95
C GLY A 77 -9.26 -1.87 -14.20
N HIS A 78 -9.53 -1.10 -13.13
CA HIS A 78 -9.76 0.34 -13.24
C HIS A 78 -8.86 1.11 -12.27
N THR A 79 -8.48 2.31 -12.63
CA THR A 79 -7.88 3.25 -11.68
C THR A 79 -8.93 3.74 -10.67
N ALA A 80 -8.48 4.35 -9.59
CA ALA A 80 -9.39 4.89 -8.58
C ALA A 80 -10.40 5.90 -9.17
N ALA A 81 -9.96 6.74 -10.11
CA ALA A 81 -10.83 7.73 -10.76
C ALA A 81 -11.84 7.07 -11.70
N GLU A 82 -11.42 6.13 -12.52
CA GLU A 82 -12.28 5.37 -13.43
C GLU A 82 -13.37 4.60 -12.67
N LEU A 83 -13.00 3.97 -11.54
CA LEU A 83 -13.94 3.27 -10.69
C LEU A 83 -15.06 4.19 -10.16
N ILE A 84 -14.70 5.41 -9.73
CA ILE A 84 -15.69 6.39 -9.29
C ILE A 84 -16.62 6.76 -10.43
N VAL A 85 -16.09 7.06 -11.60
CA VAL A 85 -16.88 7.45 -12.79
C VAL A 85 -17.84 6.32 -13.20
N GLU A 86 -17.40 5.08 -13.16
CA GLU A 86 -18.20 3.91 -13.50
C GLU A 86 -19.35 3.66 -12.52
N ARG A 87 -19.07 3.78 -11.21
CA ARG A 87 -19.99 3.33 -10.16
C ARG A 87 -20.81 4.43 -9.52
N ALA A 88 -20.33 5.66 -9.50
CA ALA A 88 -21.09 6.79 -8.97
C ALA A 88 -22.33 7.07 -9.82
N ASN A 89 -23.50 6.99 -9.21
CA ASN A 89 -24.75 7.24 -9.90
C ASN A 89 -25.80 7.77 -8.92
N HIS A 90 -26.25 9.00 -9.13
CA HIS A 90 -27.21 9.67 -8.28
C HIS A 90 -28.60 9.01 -8.26
N THR A 91 -28.89 8.13 -9.23
CA THR A 91 -30.16 7.37 -9.28
C THR A 91 -30.10 6.07 -8.51
N LYS A 92 -28.90 5.60 -8.16
CA LYS A 92 -28.73 4.39 -7.35
C LYS A 92 -28.87 4.69 -5.86
N GLU A 93 -29.28 3.67 -5.12
CA GLU A 93 -29.25 3.71 -3.66
C GLU A 93 -27.85 4.11 -3.19
N HIS A 94 -27.79 5.00 -2.21
CA HIS A 94 -26.54 5.58 -1.69
C HIS A 94 -25.59 6.14 -2.76
N MET A 95 -26.15 6.61 -3.88
CA MET A 95 -25.37 7.13 -5.03
C MET A 95 -24.34 6.13 -5.60
N GLY A 96 -24.55 4.83 -5.40
CA GLY A 96 -23.62 3.77 -5.82
C GLY A 96 -22.52 3.44 -4.83
N LEU A 97 -22.46 4.12 -3.67
CA LEU A 97 -21.50 3.80 -2.61
C LEU A 97 -21.89 2.51 -1.88
N THR A 98 -20.90 1.72 -1.53
CA THR A 98 -21.04 0.53 -0.69
C THR A 98 -20.80 0.83 0.79
N THR A 99 -20.03 1.90 1.07
CA THR A 99 -19.75 2.42 2.41
C THR A 99 -19.41 3.91 2.36
N TRP A 100 -19.47 4.59 3.49
CA TRP A 100 -19.07 5.99 3.67
C TRP A 100 -18.72 6.25 5.15
N ALA A 101 -18.23 7.44 5.49
CA ALA A 101 -17.69 7.72 6.83
C ALA A 101 -18.68 7.43 7.96
N ASP A 102 -19.95 7.81 7.77
CA ASP A 102 -21.01 7.67 8.78
C ASP A 102 -22.00 6.52 8.44
N ALA A 103 -21.58 5.56 7.61
CA ALA A 103 -22.39 4.41 7.22
C ALA A 103 -22.77 3.52 8.43
N PRO A 104 -23.91 2.80 8.39
CA PRO A 104 -24.91 2.77 7.30
C PRO A 104 -25.98 3.86 7.38
N GLU A 105 -26.21 4.48 8.54
CA GLU A 105 -27.37 5.34 8.78
C GLU A 105 -27.05 6.85 8.64
N GLY A 106 -25.78 7.20 8.66
CA GLY A 106 -25.33 8.58 8.57
C GLY A 106 -25.40 9.14 7.15
N LYS A 107 -25.39 10.46 7.04
CA LYS A 107 -25.46 11.15 5.75
C LYS A 107 -24.17 10.97 4.94
N ILE A 108 -24.31 10.72 3.64
CA ILE A 108 -23.21 10.74 2.69
C ILE A 108 -22.75 12.18 2.50
N LYS A 109 -21.45 12.41 2.66
CA LYS A 109 -20.81 13.72 2.48
C LYS A 109 -20.14 13.80 1.11
N LYS A 110 -19.93 15.01 0.61
CA LYS A 110 -19.19 15.22 -0.66
C LYS A 110 -17.80 14.57 -0.65
N SER A 111 -17.15 14.56 0.52
CA SER A 111 -15.86 13.87 0.69
C SER A 111 -15.94 12.35 0.49
N ASP A 112 -17.07 11.72 0.80
CA ASP A 112 -17.23 10.28 0.65
C ASP A 112 -17.33 9.87 -0.82
N VAL A 113 -17.98 10.69 -1.63
CA VAL A 113 -18.20 10.44 -3.07
C VAL A 113 -16.89 10.45 -3.87
N THR A 114 -15.86 11.09 -3.39
CA THR A 114 -14.55 11.21 -4.05
C THR A 114 -13.56 10.12 -3.64
N VAL A 115 -13.97 9.18 -2.79
CA VAL A 115 -13.09 8.10 -2.30
C VAL A 115 -13.43 6.78 -2.99
N ALA A 116 -12.58 6.34 -3.88
CA ALA A 116 -12.79 5.13 -4.70
C ALA A 116 -13.11 3.87 -3.88
N LYS A 117 -12.43 3.67 -2.75
CA LYS A 117 -12.67 2.51 -1.87
C LYS A 117 -14.13 2.42 -1.41
N ASN A 118 -14.86 3.53 -1.36
CA ASN A 118 -16.25 3.55 -0.94
C ASN A 118 -17.21 2.94 -1.97
N TYR A 119 -16.73 2.64 -3.17
CA TYR A 119 -17.47 1.97 -4.25
C TYR A 119 -17.08 0.51 -4.43
N LEU A 120 -16.14 0.00 -3.64
CA LEU A 120 -15.70 -1.39 -3.73
C LEU A 120 -16.75 -2.33 -3.14
N SER A 121 -16.98 -3.46 -3.82
CA SER A 121 -17.74 -4.56 -3.25
C SER A 121 -17.00 -5.19 -2.06
N GLN A 122 -17.71 -5.96 -1.25
CA GLN A 122 -17.08 -6.69 -0.14
C GLN A 122 -15.99 -7.66 -0.64
N ASP A 123 -16.21 -8.30 -1.79
CA ASP A 123 -15.24 -9.24 -2.34
C ASP A 123 -14.01 -8.55 -2.90
N GLU A 124 -14.18 -7.41 -3.58
CA GLU A 124 -13.05 -6.58 -4.01
C GLU A 124 -12.23 -6.07 -2.82
N MET A 125 -12.90 -5.65 -1.74
CA MET A 125 -12.22 -5.24 -0.51
C MET A 125 -11.44 -6.39 0.13
N LYS A 126 -12.02 -7.60 0.15
CA LYS A 126 -11.32 -8.80 0.64
C LYS A 126 -10.09 -9.13 -0.23
N GLN A 127 -10.20 -8.99 -1.55
CA GLN A 127 -9.08 -9.20 -2.46
C GLN A 127 -7.94 -8.19 -2.21
N LEU A 128 -8.25 -6.90 -2.08
CA LEU A 128 -7.26 -5.89 -1.71
C LEU A 128 -6.56 -6.22 -0.38
N ASN A 129 -7.34 -6.58 0.63
CA ASN A 129 -6.77 -6.95 1.94
C ASN A 129 -5.86 -8.18 1.84
N ARG A 130 -6.22 -9.18 1.06
CA ARG A 130 -5.39 -10.37 0.81
C ARG A 130 -4.10 -10.02 0.10
N MET A 131 -4.16 -9.14 -0.91
CA MET A 131 -2.96 -8.67 -1.60
C MET A 131 -2.00 -7.97 -0.65
N VAL A 132 -2.51 -7.05 0.18
CA VAL A 132 -1.68 -6.34 1.16
C VAL A 132 -1.08 -7.31 2.17
N THR A 133 -1.87 -8.27 2.68
CA THR A 133 -1.39 -9.29 3.61
C THR A 133 -0.27 -10.13 3.00
N ALA A 134 -0.45 -10.59 1.77
CA ALA A 134 0.57 -11.38 1.07
C ALA A 134 1.84 -10.57 0.80
N TYR A 135 1.72 -9.28 0.51
CA TYR A 135 2.87 -8.40 0.34
C TYR A 135 3.62 -8.14 1.65
N LEU A 136 2.89 -8.05 2.77
CA LEU A 136 3.49 -7.99 4.11
C LEU A 136 4.21 -9.30 4.47
N ASP A 137 3.62 -10.46 4.13
CA ASP A 137 4.25 -11.78 4.33
C ASP A 137 5.55 -11.90 3.51
N PHE A 138 5.53 -11.41 2.28
CA PHE A 138 6.73 -11.31 1.46
C PHE A 138 7.79 -10.44 2.13
N ALA A 139 7.43 -9.26 2.65
CA ALA A 139 8.33 -8.35 3.32
C ALA A 139 8.97 -8.99 4.58
N GLU A 140 8.18 -9.67 5.40
CA GLU A 140 8.69 -10.42 6.56
C GLU A 140 9.68 -11.52 6.13
N ASN A 141 9.34 -12.28 5.08
CA ASN A 141 10.21 -13.35 4.60
C ASN A 141 11.55 -12.82 4.08
N MET A 142 11.56 -11.68 3.39
CA MET A 142 12.82 -11.04 2.97
C MET A 142 13.67 -10.64 4.18
N THR A 143 13.03 -10.05 5.20
CA THR A 143 13.71 -9.63 6.42
C THR A 143 14.29 -10.82 7.21
N LEU A 144 13.52 -11.91 7.35
CA LEU A 144 13.97 -13.14 8.01
C LEU A 144 15.15 -13.80 7.28
N ARG A 145 15.23 -13.62 5.97
CA ARG A 145 16.34 -14.09 5.14
C ARG A 145 17.52 -13.11 5.07
N HIS A 146 17.48 -12.04 5.85
CA HIS A 146 18.48 -10.96 5.88
C HIS A 146 18.74 -10.34 4.49
N ILE A 147 17.69 -10.18 3.68
CA ILE A 147 17.74 -9.54 2.38
C ILE A 147 17.25 -8.08 2.51
N PRO A 148 18.16 -7.10 2.46
CA PRO A 148 17.76 -5.70 2.49
C PRO A 148 17.16 -5.29 1.14
N LEU A 149 16.17 -4.40 1.15
CA LEU A 149 15.51 -3.92 -0.05
C LEU A 149 15.71 -2.40 -0.22
N THR A 150 16.08 -2.01 -1.44
CA THR A 150 16.15 -0.61 -1.87
C THR A 150 14.77 -0.09 -2.28
N MET A 151 14.63 1.22 -2.46
CA MET A 151 13.42 1.83 -3.03
C MET A 151 13.07 1.22 -4.41
N GLN A 152 14.07 0.98 -5.23
CA GLN A 152 13.89 0.36 -6.55
C GLN A 152 13.43 -1.09 -6.44
N ASP A 153 13.97 -1.85 -5.48
CA ASP A 153 13.54 -3.22 -5.22
C ASP A 153 12.06 -3.27 -4.80
N TRP A 154 11.64 -2.39 -3.91
CA TRP A 154 10.24 -2.30 -3.49
C TRP A 154 9.30 -1.99 -4.65
N GLU A 155 9.64 -1.02 -5.50
CA GLU A 155 8.83 -0.67 -6.69
C GLU A 155 8.75 -1.85 -7.67
N LYS A 156 9.87 -2.46 -8.00
CA LYS A 156 9.94 -3.61 -8.91
C LYS A 156 9.16 -4.80 -8.38
N ARG A 157 9.33 -5.12 -7.10
CA ARG A 157 8.63 -6.23 -6.45
C ARG A 157 7.12 -6.01 -6.37
N LEU A 158 6.68 -4.78 -6.07
CA LEU A 158 5.27 -4.46 -6.08
C LEU A 158 4.66 -4.66 -7.47
N ASN A 159 5.34 -4.20 -8.52
CA ASN A 159 4.86 -4.40 -9.89
C ASN A 159 4.74 -5.88 -10.24
N SER A 160 5.78 -6.68 -10.00
CA SER A 160 5.74 -8.13 -10.25
C SER A 160 4.66 -8.83 -9.41
N PHE A 161 4.45 -8.38 -8.18
CA PHE A 161 3.42 -8.92 -7.31
C PHE A 161 2.01 -8.63 -7.84
N ILE A 162 1.77 -7.40 -8.30
CA ILE A 162 0.50 -7.01 -8.92
C ILE A 162 0.24 -7.81 -10.20
N GLU A 163 1.26 -7.99 -11.05
CA GLU A 163 1.18 -8.81 -12.26
C GLU A 163 0.78 -10.27 -11.96
N MET A 164 1.27 -10.83 -10.86
CA MET A 164 0.88 -12.20 -10.43
C MET A 164 -0.59 -12.30 -10.03
N PHE A 165 -1.19 -11.21 -9.55
CA PHE A 165 -2.61 -11.15 -9.17
C PHE A 165 -3.49 -10.59 -10.26
N ASP A 166 -2.92 -10.21 -11.39
CA ASP A 166 -3.69 -9.75 -12.56
C ASP A 166 -4.46 -10.92 -13.13
N TYR A 167 -5.77 -10.89 -12.94
CA TYR A 167 -6.68 -11.90 -13.46
C TYR A 167 -6.89 -11.69 -14.96
N GLY A 168 -5.82 -11.93 -15.73
CA GLY A 168 -5.90 -12.13 -17.17
C GLY A 168 -6.60 -11.03 -17.94
N ILE A 169 -5.82 -10.08 -18.36
CA ILE A 169 -6.15 -9.33 -19.60
C ILE A 169 -5.56 -10.07 -20.77
#